data_6523087c82a106eb8f36c92cfdb3a435
#
_entry.id   6523087c82a106eb8f36c92cfdb3a435
#
_cell.length_a   1.000
_cell.length_b   1.000
_cell.length_c   1.000
_cell.angle_alpha   90.00
_cell.angle_beta   90.00
_cell.angle_gamma   90.00
#
_symmetry.space_group_name_H-M   'P 1'
#
loop_
_entity.id
_entity.type
_entity.pdbx_description
1 polymer ?
#
loop_
_entity_poly.entity_id
_entity_poly.type
_entity_poly.pdbx_seq_one_letter_code
_entity_poly.pdbx_strand_id
1 'polypeptide(L)'
;QKYIDDYCDNDLERGYYLQLKAKYQYRVSQVDSIKTQYIAYKKNNGLLAYPESIKIEQINVKKQSQRSENIKKILEDIGTKEELFILIKELEGKLQFGEDSEKFEQGINLMGQMLGFETQRPEKDYKEGPDNLWAVAPNEYFIFECKNKVLSTRTHIYKSESGQMNNSIAWFNRKYSNCRHTNFMIIGTRYYDSAGGFNEEVNIIRKRKLKVLMDNVKKFYTELQNSDFEDLSLEKIGEYLVFYKLTVDELKSLYHEDTKVFYKSKN
;
A
#
# COMPACT_ATOMS: atom_id res chain seq x y z
N GLN A 1 4.71 -19.25 20.53
CA GLN A 1 5.46 -20.22 19.69
C GLN A 1 6.50 -20.94 20.56
N LYS A 2 7.40 -20.22 21.25
CA LYS A 2 8.45 -20.81 22.08
C LYS A 2 7.90 -21.85 23.07
N TYR A 3 6.76 -21.57 23.75
CA TYR A 3 6.14 -22.53 24.65
C TYR A 3 5.75 -23.84 23.94
N ILE A 4 5.15 -23.74 22.75
CA ILE A 4 4.74 -24.93 21.97
C ILE A 4 5.95 -25.77 21.55
N ASP A 5 7.07 -25.07 21.24
CA ASP A 5 8.29 -25.76 20.78
C ASP A 5 9.04 -26.41 21.95
N ASP A 6 9.00 -25.78 23.14
CA ASP A 6 9.78 -26.20 24.33
C ASP A 6 9.06 -27.25 25.19
N TYR A 7 7.70 -27.29 25.20
CA TYR A 7 6.91 -28.04 26.18
C TYR A 7 5.93 -29.05 25.58
N CYS A 8 5.77 -29.15 24.24
CA CYS A 8 4.92 -30.18 23.64
C CYS A 8 5.73 -31.44 23.36
N ASP A 9 5.36 -32.54 24.01
CA ASP A 9 6.08 -33.80 23.94
C ASP A 9 5.84 -34.59 22.63
N ASN A 10 4.75 -34.31 21.93
CA ASN A 10 4.38 -35.03 20.71
C ASN A 10 3.67 -34.15 19.69
N ASP A 11 3.56 -34.65 18.46
CA ASP A 11 2.99 -33.90 17.33
C ASP A 11 1.47 -33.68 17.47
N LEU A 12 0.74 -34.57 18.11
CA LEU A 12 -0.70 -34.44 18.33
C LEU A 12 -1.00 -33.27 19.26
N GLU A 13 -0.28 -33.19 20.37
CA GLU A 13 -0.37 -32.11 21.32
C GLU A 13 0.06 -30.77 20.72
N ARG A 14 1.19 -30.78 20.00
CA ARG A 14 1.68 -29.61 19.27
C ARG A 14 0.65 -29.11 18.25
N GLY A 15 -0.02 -30.01 17.53
CA GLY A 15 -1.10 -29.68 16.59
C GLY A 15 -2.27 -28.97 17.30
N TYR A 16 -2.69 -29.46 18.46
CA TYR A 16 -3.76 -28.87 19.27
C TYR A 16 -3.42 -27.43 19.69
N TYR A 17 -2.26 -27.20 20.27
CA TYR A 17 -1.85 -25.85 20.69
C TYR A 17 -1.62 -24.88 19.52
N LEU A 18 -1.16 -25.38 18.38
CA LEU A 18 -1.07 -24.56 17.15
C LEU A 18 -2.46 -24.16 16.65
N GLN A 19 -3.46 -25.03 16.72
CA GLN A 19 -4.84 -24.65 16.37
C GLN A 19 -5.39 -23.57 17.32
N LEU A 20 -5.13 -23.70 18.60
CA LEU A 20 -5.50 -22.69 19.59
C LEU A 20 -4.81 -21.34 19.30
N LYS A 21 -3.51 -21.36 18.98
CA LYS A 21 -2.77 -20.18 18.55
C LYS A 21 -3.40 -19.55 17.30
N ALA A 22 -3.74 -20.34 16.28
CA ALA A 22 -4.38 -19.85 15.06
C ALA A 22 -5.71 -19.14 15.34
N LYS A 23 -6.51 -19.64 16.29
CA LYS A 23 -7.76 -19.01 16.71
C LYS A 23 -7.55 -17.56 17.24
N TYR A 24 -6.49 -17.35 17.99
CA TYR A 24 -6.15 -16.00 18.48
C TYR A 24 -5.52 -15.13 17.38
N GLN A 25 -4.70 -15.72 16.53
CA GLN A 25 -4.10 -15.01 15.37
C GLN A 25 -5.17 -14.50 14.40
N TYR A 26 -6.29 -15.18 14.24
CA TYR A 26 -7.38 -14.77 13.36
C TYR A 26 -7.86 -13.34 13.59
N ARG A 27 -7.80 -12.86 14.85
CA ARG A 27 -8.20 -11.49 15.21
C ARG A 27 -7.19 -10.41 14.76
N VAL A 28 -5.96 -10.81 14.44
CA VAL A 28 -4.87 -9.91 14.10
C VAL A 28 -4.46 -10.07 12.64
N SER A 29 -4.39 -11.32 12.15
CA SER A 29 -3.98 -11.67 10.79
C SER A 29 -4.61 -12.99 10.39
N GLN A 30 -5.59 -12.95 9.49
CA GLN A 30 -6.22 -14.17 8.96
C GLN A 30 -5.21 -15.06 8.24
N VAL A 31 -4.26 -14.47 7.52
CA VAL A 31 -3.20 -15.20 6.79
C VAL A 31 -2.32 -16.00 7.72
N ASP A 32 -1.86 -15.39 8.80
CA ASP A 32 -1.01 -16.08 9.78
C ASP A 32 -1.80 -17.16 10.54
N SER A 33 -3.09 -16.91 10.79
CA SER A 33 -4.02 -17.90 11.33
C SER A 33 -4.10 -19.14 10.42
N ILE A 34 -4.39 -18.95 9.13
CA ILE A 34 -4.53 -20.05 8.17
C ILE A 34 -3.22 -20.81 8.00
N LYS A 35 -2.08 -20.12 7.90
CA LYS A 35 -0.76 -20.77 7.87
C LYS A 35 -0.53 -21.62 9.10
N THR A 36 -0.85 -21.10 10.28
CA THR A 36 -0.72 -21.84 11.55
C THR A 36 -1.69 -23.03 11.58
N GLN A 37 -2.92 -22.89 11.06
CA GLN A 37 -3.86 -24.02 10.91
C GLN A 37 -3.33 -25.12 9.98
N TYR A 38 -2.68 -24.77 8.88
CA TYR A 38 -2.03 -25.76 8.00
C TYR A 38 -0.96 -26.56 8.73
N ILE A 39 -0.13 -25.88 9.51
CA ILE A 39 0.91 -26.55 10.31
C ILE A 39 0.26 -27.43 11.38
N ALA A 40 -0.77 -26.94 12.05
CA ALA A 40 -1.54 -27.70 13.04
C ALA A 40 -2.17 -28.95 12.44
N TYR A 41 -2.81 -28.84 11.28
CA TYR A 41 -3.42 -29.95 10.56
C TYR A 41 -2.39 -31.03 10.16
N LYS A 42 -1.22 -30.62 9.67
CA LYS A 42 -0.13 -31.57 9.35
C LYS A 42 0.36 -32.34 10.57
N LYS A 43 0.30 -31.74 11.77
CA LYS A 43 0.71 -32.39 13.03
C LYS A 43 -0.39 -33.29 13.61
N ASN A 44 -1.66 -32.93 13.41
CA ASN A 44 -2.80 -33.65 13.98
C ASN A 44 -4.02 -33.58 13.04
N ASN A 45 -3.93 -34.24 11.89
CA ASN A 45 -5.00 -34.25 10.89
C ASN A 45 -6.24 -35.08 11.29
N GLY A 46 -6.12 -35.96 12.28
CA GLY A 46 -7.23 -36.77 12.77
C GLY A 46 -8.23 -35.99 13.65
N LEU A 47 -7.81 -34.88 14.22
CA LEU A 47 -8.62 -34.07 15.15
C LEU A 47 -8.97 -32.68 14.63
N LEU A 48 -8.28 -32.19 13.61
CA LEU A 48 -8.37 -30.81 13.13
C LEU A 48 -9.04 -30.74 11.76
N ALA A 49 -9.92 -29.76 11.60
CA ALA A 49 -10.49 -29.47 10.29
C ALA A 49 -9.43 -28.93 9.33
N TYR A 50 -9.57 -29.25 8.04
CA TYR A 50 -8.73 -28.67 7.01
C TYR A 50 -8.97 -27.17 6.92
N PRO A 51 -7.93 -26.32 6.92
CA PRO A 51 -8.10 -24.88 6.91
C PRO A 51 -8.69 -24.37 5.59
N GLU A 52 -9.59 -23.40 5.69
CA GLU A 52 -10.16 -22.74 4.51
C GLU A 52 -9.11 -21.86 3.81
N SER A 53 -9.29 -21.67 2.51
CA SER A 53 -8.48 -20.73 1.74
C SER A 53 -8.84 -19.29 2.10
N ILE A 54 -7.85 -18.41 2.11
CA ILE A 54 -8.05 -16.97 2.29
C ILE A 54 -8.81 -16.43 1.08
N LYS A 55 -9.92 -15.74 1.33
CA LYS A 55 -10.58 -14.92 0.30
C LYS A 55 -9.97 -13.53 0.31
N ILE A 56 -9.45 -13.14 -0.84
CA ILE A 56 -8.96 -11.76 -1.05
C ILE A 56 -10.16 -10.91 -1.40
N GLU A 57 -10.48 -9.95 -0.56
CA GLU A 57 -11.50 -8.94 -0.84
C GLU A 57 -10.91 -7.90 -1.79
N GLN A 58 -11.58 -7.70 -2.93
CA GLN A 58 -11.16 -6.70 -3.90
C GLN A 58 -11.74 -5.34 -3.52
N ILE A 59 -10.87 -4.34 -3.44
CA ILE A 59 -11.30 -2.94 -3.34
C ILE A 59 -11.78 -2.45 -4.71
N ASN A 60 -12.76 -1.55 -4.73
CA ASN A 60 -13.29 -0.99 -5.98
C ASN A 60 -13.96 0.37 -5.75
N VAL A 61 -13.91 1.23 -6.76
CA VAL A 61 -14.67 2.49 -6.80
C VAL A 61 -16.05 2.23 -7.43
N LYS A 62 -17.09 2.52 -6.67
CA LYS A 62 -18.50 2.23 -7.09
C LYS A 62 -19.11 3.38 -7.89
N LYS A 63 -18.70 4.63 -7.64
CA LYS A 63 -19.25 5.83 -8.28
C LYS A 63 -18.20 6.95 -8.36
N GLN A 64 -18.37 7.85 -9.32
CA GLN A 64 -17.41 8.93 -9.57
C GLN A 64 -17.30 9.93 -8.42
N SER A 65 -18.39 10.20 -7.69
CA SER A 65 -18.39 11.10 -6.53
C SER A 65 -17.74 10.51 -5.28
N GLN A 66 -17.51 9.20 -5.24
CA GLN A 66 -17.02 8.48 -4.05
C GLN A 66 -15.76 9.12 -3.44
N ARG A 67 -14.86 9.59 -4.28
CA ARG A 67 -13.63 10.23 -3.83
C ARG A 67 -13.87 11.48 -2.98
N SER A 68 -14.68 12.42 -3.45
CA SER A 68 -15.03 13.63 -2.69
C SER A 68 -15.87 13.31 -1.45
N GLU A 69 -16.75 12.30 -1.54
CA GLU A 69 -17.50 11.81 -0.38
C GLU A 69 -16.59 11.22 0.69
N ASN A 70 -15.60 10.40 0.30
CA ASN A 70 -14.63 9.84 1.24
C ASN A 70 -13.79 10.94 1.91
N ILE A 71 -13.36 11.97 1.17
CA ILE A 71 -12.64 13.12 1.72
C ILE A 71 -13.52 13.87 2.72
N LYS A 72 -14.77 14.16 2.36
CA LYS A 72 -15.73 14.84 3.25
C LYS A 72 -15.93 14.03 4.53
N LYS A 73 -16.14 12.74 4.41
CA LYS A 73 -16.30 11.84 5.56
C LYS A 73 -15.07 11.86 6.48
N ILE A 74 -13.86 11.85 5.93
CA ILE A 74 -12.62 11.94 6.72
C ILE A 74 -12.59 13.25 7.53
N LEU A 75 -13.00 14.38 6.94
CA LEU A 75 -13.06 15.66 7.64
C LEU A 75 -14.11 15.66 8.75
N GLU A 76 -15.29 15.10 8.48
CA GLU A 76 -16.36 14.94 9.47
C GLU A 76 -15.94 14.02 10.64
N ASP A 77 -15.29 12.89 10.34
CA ASP A 77 -14.80 11.93 11.34
C ASP A 77 -13.67 12.52 12.22
N ILE A 78 -12.81 13.37 11.65
CA ILE A 78 -11.76 14.08 12.40
C ILE A 78 -12.38 15.19 13.30
N GLY A 79 -13.34 15.92 12.80
CA GLY A 79 -14.14 16.90 13.54
C GLY A 79 -13.45 18.21 13.89
N THR A 80 -12.14 18.26 14.12
CA THR A 80 -11.41 19.47 14.53
C THR A 80 -10.20 19.80 13.63
N LYS A 81 -9.85 21.09 13.58
CA LYS A 81 -8.68 21.54 12.81
C LYS A 81 -7.37 21.08 13.44
N GLU A 82 -7.33 20.96 14.74
CA GLU A 82 -6.18 20.48 15.50
C GLU A 82 -5.89 19.00 15.22
N GLU A 83 -6.92 18.16 15.20
CA GLU A 83 -6.78 16.74 14.86
C GLU A 83 -6.36 16.54 13.40
N LEU A 84 -6.88 17.33 12.47
CA LEU A 84 -6.45 17.31 11.09
C LEU A 84 -4.97 17.72 10.96
N PHE A 85 -4.53 18.72 11.69
CA PHE A 85 -3.12 19.10 11.72
C PHE A 85 -2.23 17.96 12.24
N ILE A 86 -2.65 17.26 13.30
CA ILE A 86 -1.94 16.09 13.84
C ILE A 86 -1.85 14.98 12.79
N LEU A 87 -2.94 14.67 12.09
CA LEU A 87 -2.97 13.67 11.03
C LEU A 87 -2.01 14.00 9.87
N ILE A 88 -1.96 15.27 9.45
CA ILE A 88 -1.01 15.73 8.42
C ILE A 88 0.43 15.57 8.91
N LYS A 89 0.71 15.87 10.18
CA LYS A 89 2.04 15.71 10.78
C LYS A 89 2.44 14.25 10.90
N GLU A 90 1.51 13.39 11.24
CA GLU A 90 1.72 11.94 11.25
C GLU A 90 2.08 11.44 9.84
N LEU A 91 1.35 11.85 8.83
CA LEU A 91 1.63 11.50 7.43
C LEU A 91 3.02 12.00 7.00
N GLU A 92 3.37 13.27 7.29
CA GLU A 92 4.70 13.83 7.01
C GLU A 92 5.82 13.01 7.67
N GLY A 93 5.62 12.56 8.91
CA GLY A 93 6.58 11.74 9.65
C GLY A 93 6.77 10.36 9.04
N LYS A 94 5.69 9.69 8.68
CA LYS A 94 5.73 8.35 8.06
C LYS A 94 6.37 8.33 6.68
N LEU A 95 6.22 9.39 5.88
CA LEU A 95 6.70 9.48 4.50
C LEU A 95 8.14 10.00 4.36
N GLN A 96 8.97 9.84 5.38
CA GLN A 96 10.39 10.18 5.31
C GLN A 96 11.19 9.02 4.69
N PHE A 97 12.03 9.32 3.68
CA PHE A 97 13.01 8.35 3.18
C PHE A 97 14.00 8.02 4.28
N GLY A 98 14.19 6.72 4.54
CA GLY A 98 14.99 6.20 5.65
C GLY A 98 14.16 5.76 6.86
N GLU A 99 12.88 6.11 6.92
CA GLU A 99 11.96 5.62 7.97
C GLU A 99 11.81 4.10 7.90
N ASP A 100 11.30 3.49 8.95
CA ASP A 100 10.95 2.08 8.96
C ASP A 100 10.01 1.72 7.78
N SER A 101 10.25 0.59 7.11
CA SER A 101 9.52 0.21 5.90
C SER A 101 8.03 0.04 6.16
N GLU A 102 7.65 -0.61 7.27
CA GLU A 102 6.25 -0.82 7.64
C GLU A 102 5.53 0.51 7.89
N LYS A 103 6.18 1.46 8.57
CA LYS A 103 5.63 2.81 8.81
C LYS A 103 5.51 3.60 7.51
N PHE A 104 6.50 3.49 6.62
CA PHE A 104 6.47 4.18 5.33
C PHE A 104 5.34 3.67 4.44
N GLU A 105 5.18 2.36 4.31
CA GLU A 105 4.09 1.72 3.57
C GLU A 105 2.72 2.09 4.15
N GLN A 106 2.61 2.15 5.50
CA GLN A 106 1.41 2.66 6.17
C GLN A 106 1.16 4.13 5.82
N GLY A 107 2.21 4.94 5.69
CA GLY A 107 2.12 6.34 5.24
C GLY A 107 1.58 6.47 3.82
N ILE A 108 2.02 5.60 2.88
CA ILE A 108 1.47 5.55 1.50
C ILE A 108 0.00 5.16 1.52
N ASN A 109 -0.38 4.17 2.35
CA ASN A 109 -1.78 3.80 2.51
C ASN A 109 -2.63 4.95 3.04
N LEU A 110 -2.18 5.61 4.10
CA LEU A 110 -2.84 6.79 4.68
C LEU A 110 -2.97 7.94 3.68
N MET A 111 -1.93 8.21 2.88
CA MET A 111 -2.00 9.22 1.82
C MET A 111 -3.09 8.89 0.80
N GLY A 112 -3.21 7.63 0.38
CA GLY A 112 -4.28 7.20 -0.52
C GLY A 112 -5.68 7.42 0.08
N GLN A 113 -5.87 7.06 1.35
CA GLN A 113 -7.11 7.31 2.09
C GLN A 113 -7.42 8.82 2.18
N MET A 114 -6.45 9.63 2.59
CA MET A 114 -6.61 11.09 2.64
C MET A 114 -6.92 11.70 1.27
N LEU A 115 -6.43 11.11 0.18
CA LEU A 115 -6.82 11.51 -1.18
C LEU A 115 -8.20 10.97 -1.59
N GLY A 116 -8.93 10.30 -0.70
CA GLY A 116 -10.29 9.79 -0.90
C GLY A 116 -10.38 8.47 -1.66
N PHE A 117 -9.26 7.76 -1.86
CA PHE A 117 -9.24 6.48 -2.53
C PHE A 117 -9.56 5.31 -1.59
N GLU A 118 -10.13 4.24 -2.14
CA GLU A 118 -10.16 2.94 -1.47
C GLU A 118 -8.76 2.33 -1.54
N THR A 119 -8.21 1.93 -0.40
CA THR A 119 -6.83 1.46 -0.31
C THR A 119 -6.72 0.11 0.39
N GLN A 120 -5.70 -0.66 0.03
CA GLN A 120 -5.39 -1.96 0.62
C GLN A 120 -3.88 -2.16 0.66
N ARG A 121 -3.42 -2.99 1.58
CA ARG A 121 -2.02 -3.41 1.69
C ARG A 121 -1.91 -4.93 1.49
N PRO A 122 -2.00 -5.44 0.25
CA PRO A 122 -2.11 -6.88 -0.01
C PRO A 122 -0.96 -7.71 0.56
N GLU A 123 0.29 -7.22 0.46
CA GLU A 123 1.44 -7.91 1.03
C GLU A 123 1.35 -8.03 2.54
N LYS A 124 0.86 -6.98 3.21
CA LYS A 124 0.62 -6.99 4.66
C LYS A 124 -0.52 -7.92 5.05
N ASP A 125 -1.66 -7.81 4.36
CA ASP A 125 -2.91 -8.45 4.74
C ASP A 125 -2.95 -9.93 4.33
N TYR A 126 -2.43 -10.25 3.12
CA TYR A 126 -2.51 -11.57 2.52
C TYR A 126 -1.15 -12.26 2.31
N LYS A 127 -0.02 -11.58 2.61
CA LYS A 127 1.36 -12.04 2.36
C LYS A 127 1.63 -12.32 0.88
N GLU A 128 0.90 -11.66 0.00
CA GLU A 128 1.08 -11.69 -1.44
C GLU A 128 0.60 -10.38 -2.06
N GLY A 129 1.12 -10.01 -3.22
CA GLY A 129 0.74 -8.77 -3.91
C GLY A 129 1.61 -7.57 -3.53
N PRO A 130 1.20 -6.36 -3.91
CA PRO A 130 1.96 -5.13 -3.71
C PRO A 130 1.94 -4.64 -2.26
N ASP A 131 2.92 -3.79 -1.91
CA ASP A 131 2.97 -3.08 -0.62
C ASP A 131 1.72 -2.22 -0.41
N ASN A 132 1.26 -1.55 -1.48
CA ASN A 132 0.01 -0.77 -1.47
C ASN A 132 -0.73 -0.88 -2.81
N LEU A 133 -2.06 -0.88 -2.74
CA LEU A 133 -2.98 -0.85 -3.86
C LEU A 133 -4.05 0.22 -3.61
N TRP A 134 -4.24 1.14 -4.56
CA TRP A 134 -5.30 2.15 -4.50
C TRP A 134 -6.27 1.96 -5.66
N ALA A 135 -7.57 1.85 -5.39
CA ALA A 135 -8.61 1.95 -6.41
C ALA A 135 -8.89 3.45 -6.65
N VAL A 136 -8.52 3.96 -7.82
CA VAL A 136 -8.53 5.41 -8.11
C VAL A 136 -9.69 5.85 -8.98
N ALA A 137 -10.24 4.92 -9.77
CA ALA A 137 -11.46 5.08 -10.57
C ALA A 137 -12.10 3.70 -10.82
N PRO A 138 -13.30 3.60 -11.38
CA PRO A 138 -13.90 2.31 -11.75
C PRO A 138 -12.96 1.49 -12.64
N ASN A 139 -12.59 0.30 -12.19
CA ASN A 139 -11.65 -0.60 -12.86
C ASN A 139 -10.27 0.01 -13.14
N GLU A 140 -9.82 0.96 -12.31
CA GLU A 140 -8.51 1.61 -12.45
C GLU A 140 -7.80 1.72 -11.10
N TYR A 141 -6.52 1.33 -11.08
CA TYR A 141 -5.76 1.14 -9.85
C TYR A 141 -4.34 1.69 -9.95
N PHE A 142 -3.78 2.07 -8.79
CA PHE A 142 -2.37 2.35 -8.62
C PHE A 142 -1.74 1.25 -7.78
N ILE A 143 -0.64 0.68 -8.28
CA ILE A 143 0.16 -0.36 -7.63
C ILE A 143 1.44 0.27 -7.14
N PHE A 144 1.78 0.09 -5.86
CA PHE A 144 2.99 0.66 -5.26
C PHE A 144 3.89 -0.41 -4.67
N GLU A 145 5.20 -0.29 -4.97
CA GLU A 145 6.30 -0.95 -4.28
C GLU A 145 7.17 0.09 -3.61
N CYS A 146 7.48 -0.09 -2.33
CA CYS A 146 8.18 0.88 -1.49
C CYS A 146 9.59 0.40 -1.15
N LYS A 147 10.60 1.18 -1.55
CA LYS A 147 12.03 0.94 -1.26
C LYS A 147 12.67 2.21 -0.69
N ASN A 148 12.03 2.77 0.34
CA ASN A 148 12.38 4.06 0.94
C ASN A 148 13.74 4.09 1.67
N LYS A 149 14.33 2.94 1.99
CA LYS A 149 15.67 2.82 2.60
C LYS A 149 16.79 2.80 1.57
N VAL A 150 16.46 2.75 0.28
CA VAL A 150 17.46 2.81 -0.79
C VAL A 150 17.97 4.22 -0.96
N LEU A 151 19.26 4.41 -0.71
CA LEU A 151 19.92 5.71 -0.79
C LEU A 151 19.99 6.23 -2.24
N SER A 152 19.89 7.55 -2.42
CA SER A 152 20.02 8.22 -3.72
C SER A 152 21.42 8.09 -4.34
N THR A 153 22.43 7.70 -3.55
CA THR A 153 23.78 7.41 -4.00
C THR A 153 23.90 6.07 -4.74
N ARG A 154 22.92 5.17 -4.56
CA ARG A 154 22.89 3.90 -5.29
C ARG A 154 22.61 4.15 -6.77
N THR A 155 23.41 3.52 -7.64
CA THR A 155 23.42 3.79 -9.06
C THR A 155 22.21 3.24 -9.81
N HIS A 156 21.67 2.08 -9.37
CA HIS A 156 20.55 1.42 -10.07
C HIS A 156 19.69 0.57 -9.15
N ILE A 157 18.49 0.25 -9.64
CA ILE A 157 17.53 -0.68 -9.06
C ILE A 157 18.05 -2.10 -9.30
N TYR A 158 18.08 -2.93 -8.26
CA TYR A 158 18.56 -4.30 -8.39
C TYR A 158 17.49 -5.22 -9.01
N LYS A 159 17.95 -6.29 -9.66
CA LYS A 159 17.08 -7.31 -10.27
C LYS A 159 16.06 -7.89 -9.29
N SER A 160 16.41 -8.06 -8.02
CA SER A 160 15.49 -8.52 -6.99
C SER A 160 14.33 -7.55 -6.73
N GLU A 161 14.59 -6.24 -6.80
CA GLU A 161 13.58 -5.20 -6.57
C GLU A 161 12.67 -5.04 -7.79
N SER A 162 13.21 -5.04 -9.01
CA SER A 162 12.39 -5.10 -10.23
C SER A 162 11.57 -6.39 -10.30
N GLY A 163 12.13 -7.51 -9.84
CA GLY A 163 11.42 -8.79 -9.72
C GLY A 163 10.24 -8.73 -8.74
N GLN A 164 10.37 -8.04 -7.61
CA GLN A 164 9.24 -7.82 -6.69
C GLN A 164 8.12 -7.03 -7.36
N MET A 165 8.43 -5.93 -8.02
CA MET A 165 7.45 -5.14 -8.77
C MET A 165 6.75 -5.98 -9.85
N ASN A 166 7.50 -6.76 -10.65
CA ASN A 166 6.93 -7.65 -11.65
C ASN A 166 5.98 -8.70 -11.02
N ASN A 167 6.33 -9.24 -9.84
CA ASN A 167 5.48 -10.18 -9.12
C ASN A 167 4.18 -9.53 -8.63
N SER A 168 4.25 -8.29 -8.14
CA SER A 168 3.08 -7.51 -7.70
C SER A 168 2.13 -7.19 -8.85
N ILE A 169 2.66 -6.81 -10.00
CA ILE A 169 1.89 -6.62 -11.24
C ILE A 169 1.23 -7.94 -11.67
N ALA A 170 1.99 -9.03 -11.70
CA ALA A 170 1.46 -10.34 -12.06
C ALA A 170 0.38 -10.83 -11.08
N TRP A 171 0.53 -10.55 -9.79
CA TRP A 171 -0.51 -10.82 -8.78
C TRP A 171 -1.77 -10.01 -9.07
N PHE A 172 -1.63 -8.70 -9.32
CA PHE A 172 -2.77 -7.83 -9.66
C PHE A 172 -3.51 -8.33 -10.89
N ASN A 173 -2.83 -8.63 -11.97
CA ASN A 173 -3.42 -9.13 -13.22
C ASN A 173 -4.20 -10.44 -13.03
N ARG A 174 -3.76 -11.31 -12.09
CA ARG A 174 -4.50 -12.53 -11.74
C ARG A 174 -5.74 -12.28 -10.89
N LYS A 175 -5.70 -11.28 -9.99
CA LYS A 175 -6.77 -11.04 -9.02
C LYS A 175 -7.80 -10.01 -9.50
N TYR A 176 -7.38 -9.06 -10.34
CA TYR A 176 -8.18 -7.94 -10.84
C TYR A 176 -8.32 -8.01 -12.36
N SER A 177 -9.04 -9.03 -12.85
CA SER A 177 -9.23 -9.25 -14.29
C SER A 177 -9.93 -8.06 -14.95
N ASN A 178 -9.44 -7.66 -16.15
CA ASN A 178 -9.99 -6.56 -16.95
C ASN A 178 -9.91 -5.17 -16.29
N CYS A 179 -9.02 -4.99 -15.32
CA CYS A 179 -8.76 -3.70 -14.70
C CYS A 179 -7.49 -3.06 -15.29
N ARG A 180 -7.49 -1.73 -15.38
CA ARG A 180 -6.32 -0.93 -15.75
C ARG A 180 -5.51 -0.62 -14.51
N HIS A 181 -4.20 -0.50 -14.66
CA HIS A 181 -3.33 -0.08 -13.56
C HIS A 181 -2.20 0.83 -14.03
N THR A 182 -1.69 1.61 -13.10
CA THR A 182 -0.45 2.37 -13.23
C THR A 182 0.48 1.92 -12.11
N ASN A 183 1.72 1.61 -12.47
CA ASN A 183 2.69 1.01 -11.57
C ASN A 183 3.66 2.07 -11.08
N PHE A 184 3.84 2.16 -9.77
CA PHE A 184 4.77 3.06 -9.11
C PHE A 184 5.74 2.31 -8.21
N MET A 185 7.02 2.64 -8.35
CA MET A 185 8.04 2.23 -7.37
C MET A 185 8.57 3.47 -6.66
N ILE A 186 8.51 3.47 -5.33
CA ILE A 186 9.03 4.57 -4.51
C ILE A 186 10.44 4.20 -4.05
N ILE A 187 11.47 4.80 -4.69
CA ILE A 187 12.86 4.41 -4.50
C ILE A 187 13.81 5.60 -4.77
N GLY A 188 15.04 5.54 -4.26
CA GLY A 188 16.02 6.63 -4.38
C GLY A 188 16.61 6.85 -5.78
N THR A 189 16.53 5.88 -6.69
CA THR A 189 17.08 5.94 -8.06
C THR A 189 16.03 5.55 -9.10
N ARG A 190 16.20 6.02 -10.35
CA ARG A 190 15.32 5.64 -11.48
C ARG A 190 16.00 4.76 -12.53
N TYR A 191 17.27 4.47 -12.34
CA TYR A 191 18.02 3.64 -13.27
C TYR A 191 17.89 2.17 -12.85
N TYR A 192 17.77 1.26 -13.82
CA TYR A 192 17.74 -0.18 -13.59
C TYR A 192 18.77 -0.91 -14.44
N ASP A 193 19.28 -2.04 -13.95
CA ASP A 193 20.20 -2.88 -14.71
C ASP A 193 19.46 -3.55 -15.88
N SER A 194 20.06 -3.53 -17.08
CA SER A 194 19.50 -4.18 -18.28
C SER A 194 19.19 -5.67 -18.10
N ALA A 195 19.89 -6.35 -17.18
CA ALA A 195 19.62 -7.75 -16.83
C ALA A 195 18.43 -7.96 -15.87
N GLY A 196 17.84 -6.89 -15.34
CA GLY A 196 16.80 -6.92 -14.31
C GLY A 196 15.65 -5.95 -14.59
N GLY A 197 15.20 -5.84 -15.84
CA GLY A 197 14.17 -4.88 -16.25
C GLY A 197 12.77 -5.17 -15.72
N PHE A 198 11.89 -4.23 -15.98
CA PHE A 198 10.46 -4.35 -15.71
C PHE A 198 9.77 -4.97 -16.93
N ASN A 199 8.76 -5.81 -16.67
CA ASN A 199 7.96 -6.45 -17.72
C ASN A 199 6.90 -5.50 -18.30
N GLU A 200 6.47 -4.52 -17.50
CA GLU A 200 5.53 -3.48 -17.88
C GLU A 200 6.10 -2.11 -17.49
N GLU A 201 5.45 -1.04 -17.92
CA GLU A 201 5.84 0.32 -17.55
C GLU A 201 5.76 0.53 -16.05
N VAL A 202 6.85 1.06 -15.46
CA VAL A 202 6.93 1.40 -14.03
C VAL A 202 7.45 2.82 -13.88
N ASN A 203 6.72 3.62 -13.15
CA ASN A 203 7.01 5.02 -12.87
C ASN A 203 7.72 5.14 -11.52
N ILE A 204 8.76 5.95 -11.43
CA ILE A 204 9.57 6.09 -10.23
C ILE A 204 9.21 7.34 -9.45
N ILE A 205 8.83 7.17 -8.20
CA ILE A 205 8.62 8.26 -7.26
C ILE A 205 9.85 8.39 -6.37
N ARG A 206 10.71 9.38 -6.67
CA ARG A 206 11.86 9.68 -5.82
C ARG A 206 11.48 10.66 -4.69
N LYS A 207 12.33 10.78 -3.67
CA LYS A 207 12.14 11.65 -2.50
C LYS A 207 11.62 13.05 -2.87
N ARG A 208 12.19 13.68 -3.91
CA ARG A 208 11.76 15.02 -4.35
C ARG A 208 10.32 15.02 -4.85
N LYS A 209 9.94 14.02 -5.65
CA LYS A 209 8.58 13.91 -6.21
C LYS A 209 7.54 13.60 -5.14
N LEU A 210 7.88 12.69 -4.21
CA LEU A 210 7.02 12.40 -3.05
C LEU A 210 6.82 13.65 -2.17
N LYS A 211 7.89 14.43 -1.96
CA LYS A 211 7.78 15.69 -1.21
C LYS A 211 6.83 16.69 -1.88
N VAL A 212 6.92 16.86 -3.21
CA VAL A 212 6.01 17.77 -3.95
C VAL A 212 4.56 17.30 -3.83
N LEU A 213 4.30 15.98 -3.93
CA LEU A 213 2.97 15.43 -3.72
C LEU A 213 2.48 15.73 -2.29
N MET A 214 3.31 15.47 -1.28
CA MET A 214 2.97 15.73 0.12
C MET A 214 2.69 17.20 0.38
N ASP A 215 3.49 18.10 -0.19
CA ASP A 215 3.29 19.57 -0.06
C ASP A 215 1.94 20.00 -0.68
N ASN A 216 1.53 19.39 -1.79
CA ASN A 216 0.22 19.67 -2.41
C ASN A 216 -0.94 19.10 -1.60
N VAL A 217 -0.81 17.88 -1.06
CA VAL A 217 -1.79 17.30 -0.13
C VAL A 217 -1.95 18.19 1.10
N LYS A 218 -0.86 18.67 1.68
CA LYS A 218 -0.89 19.57 2.82
C LYS A 218 -1.61 20.89 2.50
N LYS A 219 -1.30 21.53 1.37
CA LYS A 219 -1.96 22.76 0.92
C LYS A 219 -3.46 22.54 0.70
N PHE A 220 -3.83 21.43 0.06
CA PHE A 220 -5.21 21.06 -0.15
C PHE A 220 -5.98 20.97 1.17
N TYR A 221 -5.45 20.27 2.16
CA TYR A 221 -6.10 20.15 3.46
C TYR A 221 -6.07 21.46 4.27
N THR A 222 -5.02 22.27 4.12
CA THR A 222 -4.99 23.62 4.72
C THR A 222 -6.11 24.51 4.17
N GLU A 223 -6.42 24.40 2.88
CA GLU A 223 -7.53 25.14 2.27
C GLU A 223 -8.89 24.64 2.77
N LEU A 224 -9.07 23.33 2.88
CA LEU A 224 -10.29 22.74 3.42
C LEU A 224 -10.54 23.15 4.88
N GLN A 225 -9.49 23.37 5.69
CA GLN A 225 -9.58 23.86 7.06
C GLN A 225 -10.18 25.29 7.15
N ASN A 226 -10.07 26.09 6.09
CA ASN A 226 -10.60 27.44 6.06
C ASN A 226 -12.13 27.45 5.85
N SER A 227 -12.70 26.31 5.44
CA SER A 227 -14.15 26.12 5.29
C SER A 227 -14.73 25.45 6.55
N ASP A 228 -16.02 25.64 6.77
CA ASP A 228 -16.76 24.80 7.71
C ASP A 228 -16.93 23.41 7.08
N PHE A 229 -16.55 22.34 7.78
CA PHE A 229 -16.56 20.99 7.22
C PHE A 229 -17.98 20.51 6.91
N GLU A 230 -18.98 20.94 7.68
CA GLU A 230 -20.39 20.58 7.48
C GLU A 230 -20.94 21.21 6.19
N ASP A 231 -20.54 22.45 5.88
CA ASP A 231 -21.00 23.19 4.72
C ASP A 231 -20.17 22.94 3.43
N LEU A 232 -19.10 22.13 3.52
CA LEU A 232 -18.22 21.85 2.40
C LEU A 232 -18.90 20.98 1.34
N SER A 233 -19.16 21.56 0.14
CA SER A 233 -19.79 20.81 -0.96
C SER A 233 -18.79 19.85 -1.65
N LEU A 234 -19.31 18.79 -2.27
CA LEU A 234 -18.49 17.82 -3.02
C LEU A 234 -17.85 18.44 -4.26
N GLU A 235 -18.55 19.40 -4.90
CA GLU A 235 -18.01 20.17 -6.02
C GLU A 235 -16.79 20.99 -5.58
N LYS A 236 -16.87 21.63 -4.42
CA LYS A 236 -15.77 22.44 -3.88
C LYS A 236 -14.53 21.60 -3.57
N ILE A 237 -14.73 20.40 -3.02
CA ILE A 237 -13.64 19.44 -2.85
C ILE A 237 -13.02 19.08 -4.20
N GLY A 238 -13.85 18.83 -5.22
CA GLY A 238 -13.39 18.55 -6.58
C GLY A 238 -12.59 19.70 -7.19
N GLU A 239 -13.04 20.95 -7.06
CA GLU A 239 -12.31 22.15 -7.51
C GLU A 239 -10.93 22.25 -6.85
N TYR A 240 -10.83 22.00 -5.53
CA TYR A 240 -9.56 22.03 -4.82
C TYR A 240 -8.63 20.90 -5.21
N LEU A 241 -9.15 19.69 -5.50
CA LEU A 241 -8.34 18.60 -6.06
C LEU A 241 -7.69 18.99 -7.39
N VAL A 242 -8.42 19.69 -8.27
CA VAL A 242 -7.88 20.24 -9.53
C VAL A 242 -6.86 21.34 -9.25
N PHE A 243 -7.20 22.30 -8.40
CA PHE A 243 -6.34 23.43 -8.11
C PHE A 243 -4.98 23.01 -7.52
N TYR A 244 -4.98 22.06 -6.59
CA TYR A 244 -3.77 21.54 -5.95
C TYR A 244 -3.10 20.39 -6.71
N LYS A 245 -3.50 20.14 -7.96
CA LYS A 245 -2.87 19.13 -8.83
C LYS A 245 -2.95 17.70 -8.25
N LEU A 246 -4.10 17.35 -7.70
CA LEU A 246 -4.34 16.06 -7.05
C LEU A 246 -5.38 15.19 -7.78
N THR A 247 -5.80 15.54 -9.00
CA THR A 247 -6.66 14.68 -9.82
C THR A 247 -5.95 13.37 -10.17
N VAL A 248 -6.71 12.34 -10.57
CA VAL A 248 -6.13 11.04 -10.97
C VAL A 248 -5.13 11.20 -12.10
N ASP A 249 -5.45 12.03 -13.11
CA ASP A 249 -4.56 12.26 -14.26
C ASP A 249 -3.29 13.01 -13.86
N GLU A 250 -3.39 13.95 -12.93
CA GLU A 250 -2.22 14.66 -12.41
C GLU A 250 -1.34 13.76 -11.54
N LEU A 251 -1.95 12.86 -10.74
CA LEU A 251 -1.20 11.84 -10.00
C LEU A 251 -0.44 10.90 -10.92
N LYS A 252 -1.02 10.57 -12.10
CA LYS A 252 -0.37 9.73 -13.12
C LYS A 252 0.76 10.43 -13.88
N SER A 253 0.82 11.76 -13.89
CA SER A 253 1.72 12.48 -14.78
C SER A 253 2.76 13.36 -14.09
N LEU A 254 2.49 13.90 -12.89
CA LEU A 254 3.32 14.96 -12.31
C LEU A 254 4.33 14.47 -11.26
N TYR A 255 3.98 13.42 -10.53
CA TYR A 255 4.69 13.06 -9.29
C TYR A 255 5.69 11.93 -9.44
N HIS A 256 6.04 11.54 -10.65
CA HIS A 256 6.99 10.48 -10.94
C HIS A 256 8.01 10.90 -11.99
N GLU A 257 8.92 10.01 -12.28
CA GLU A 257 9.92 10.06 -13.35
C GLU A 257 9.94 8.69 -14.03
N ASP A 258 10.17 8.68 -15.35
CA ASP A 258 10.31 7.44 -16.11
C ASP A 258 11.54 6.65 -15.64
N THR A 259 11.46 5.34 -15.72
CA THR A 259 12.61 4.45 -15.56
C THR A 259 13.60 4.63 -16.70
N LYS A 260 14.89 4.41 -16.43
CA LYS A 260 15.97 4.42 -17.43
C LYS A 260 16.91 3.25 -17.28
N VAL A 261 17.37 2.69 -18.37
CA VAL A 261 18.39 1.64 -18.36
C VAL A 261 19.72 2.22 -17.88
N PHE A 262 20.36 1.52 -16.96
CA PHE A 262 21.71 1.82 -16.50
C PHE A 262 22.73 1.14 -17.43
N TYR A 263 23.51 1.94 -18.12
CA TYR A 263 24.63 1.43 -18.91
C TYR A 263 25.91 1.64 -18.11
N LYS A 264 26.61 0.54 -17.75
CA LYS A 264 27.98 0.66 -17.25
C LYS A 264 28.82 1.25 -18.37
N SER A 265 29.48 2.38 -18.13
CA SER A 265 30.56 2.85 -19.01
C SER A 265 31.59 1.73 -19.10
N LYS A 266 31.87 1.22 -20.31
CA LYS A 266 33.02 0.35 -20.53
C LYS A 266 34.26 1.23 -20.35
N ASN A 267 34.89 1.15 -19.18
CA ASN A 267 36.27 1.58 -19.03
C ASN A 267 37.17 0.55 -19.63
#